data_73ca975324f229c2063d5e5454f460dc
#
_entry.id   73ca975324f229c2063d5e5454f460dc
#
_cell.length_a   1.000
_cell.length_b   1.000
_cell.length_c   1.000
_cell.angle_alpha   90.00
_cell.angle_beta   90.00
_cell.angle_gamma   90.00
#
_symmetry.space_group_name_H-M   'P 1'
#
loop_
_entity.id
_entity.type
_entity.pdbx_description
1 polymer ?
#
loop_
_entity_poly.entity_id
_entity_poly.type
_entity_poly.pdbx_seq_one_letter_code
_entity_poly.pdbx_strand_id
1 'polypeptide(L)'
;MFSTANTGRRWPAFLMACLALLVGFASASQAGLEVVGLDVGQGDCTLIISPTGTTMLVDAGYTGEGVGTVLPYLQSRGIKALDYTVASHYHVDHIGGLDEVINALTRDSLKVAALDRGWSYTTQAYTQYTTAVGTKRQTITEGQVVDLGGGATVRCVAVNSHGHLAAPYDNGRYDENNLCVVLLLDYGDFEMVLGGDLPGYNTSSYHDIESLVAADIGDVDIYKVHHHGSSNGSNTTFLNTILPEVSLIYVGTGNSYGHPTQTLINRLVAVNSYIYQTELGAGGTIPSGKGEVVNGNIVIDVVPGSYTINGDVYDCGTAGVPPTGGPLFLSVYPNPFSGEATMRFNIAESGPLAIRIFDVEGRLVNVFQTVRGNTYTWDGTSLDRREVPAGVYFVRISGPSQSLSDKLVKR
;
A
#
# COMPACT_ATOMS: atom_id res chain seq x y z
N MET A 1 34.00 95.52 27.09
CA MET A 1 35.10 94.61 27.40
C MET A 1 34.60 93.23 27.00
N PHE A 2 35.32 92.56 26.24
CA PHE A 2 34.98 91.57 25.24
C PHE A 2 34.29 90.29 25.79
N SER A 3 33.12 89.99 25.20
CA SER A 3 32.42 88.67 25.37
C SER A 3 32.60 87.90 24.08
N THR A 4 33.19 86.70 24.14
CA THR A 4 33.36 85.80 23.04
C THR A 4 32.24 84.81 23.09
N ALA A 5 31.38 84.84 22.01
CA ALA A 5 30.34 83.86 21.76
C ALA A 5 30.94 82.61 21.10
N ASN A 6 30.68 81.46 21.65
CA ASN A 6 31.09 80.18 21.13
C ASN A 6 29.87 79.57 20.43
N THR A 7 29.90 79.44 19.08
CA THR A 7 28.87 78.83 18.27
C THR A 7 29.18 77.36 18.04
N GLY A 8 28.55 76.48 18.84
CA GLY A 8 28.61 75.04 18.63
C GLY A 8 27.73 74.60 17.45
N ARG A 9 28.35 74.18 16.38
CA ARG A 9 27.70 73.51 15.24
C ARG A 9 27.26 72.11 15.64
N ARG A 10 25.96 71.83 15.70
CA ARG A 10 25.38 70.52 15.79
C ARG A 10 25.25 69.91 14.39
N TRP A 11 25.85 68.74 14.22
CA TRP A 11 25.64 67.92 12.99
C TRP A 11 24.39 67.05 13.22
N PRO A 12 23.51 66.85 12.21
CA PRO A 12 22.39 65.92 12.33
C PRO A 12 22.90 64.48 12.12
N ALA A 13 22.61 63.62 13.09
CA ALA A 13 22.83 62.18 12.98
C ALA A 13 21.83 61.60 11.95
N PHE A 14 22.34 61.16 10.81
CA PHE A 14 21.59 60.35 9.86
C PHE A 14 21.43 58.95 10.46
N LEU A 15 20.24 58.61 10.95
CA LEU A 15 19.86 57.22 11.25
C LEU A 15 19.63 56.50 9.90
N MET A 16 20.58 55.66 9.51
CA MET A 16 20.41 54.68 8.45
C MET A 16 19.57 53.53 8.97
N ALA A 17 18.28 53.50 8.73
CA ALA A 17 17.41 52.38 8.97
C ALA A 17 17.70 51.30 7.89
N CYS A 18 18.50 50.30 8.25
CA CYS A 18 18.61 49.07 7.45
C CYS A 18 17.28 48.28 7.56
N LEU A 19 16.44 48.44 6.55
CA LEU A 19 15.27 47.59 6.34
C LEU A 19 15.77 46.22 5.82
N ALA A 20 15.99 45.28 6.73
CA ALA A 20 16.24 43.88 6.37
C ALA A 20 14.94 43.33 5.79
N LEU A 21 14.88 43.20 4.46
CA LEU A 21 13.84 42.45 3.77
C LEU A 21 14.06 40.97 4.11
N LEU A 22 13.35 40.46 5.11
CA LEU A 22 13.17 39.04 5.31
C LEU A 22 12.30 38.50 4.17
N VAL A 23 12.95 38.10 3.07
CA VAL A 23 12.31 37.25 2.08
C VAL A 23 12.14 35.88 2.76
N GLY A 24 11.00 35.68 3.38
CA GLY A 24 10.57 34.35 3.80
C GLY A 24 10.41 33.51 2.54
N PHE A 25 11.36 32.63 2.27
CA PHE A 25 11.12 31.50 1.39
C PHE A 25 10.07 30.67 2.11
N ALA A 26 8.79 30.87 1.79
CA ALA A 26 7.80 29.85 2.01
C ALA A 26 8.27 28.68 1.13
N SER A 27 8.89 27.67 1.75
CA SER A 27 9.03 26.37 1.11
C SER A 27 7.60 25.96 0.76
N ALA A 28 7.25 26.01 -0.52
CA ALA A 28 6.05 25.34 -0.98
C ALA A 28 6.21 23.90 -0.49
N SER A 29 5.34 23.45 0.40
CA SER A 29 5.24 22.04 0.74
C SER A 29 5.12 21.32 -0.60
N GLN A 30 6.12 20.51 -0.94
CA GLN A 30 6.03 19.70 -2.15
C GLN A 30 4.80 18.84 -1.94
N ALA A 31 3.83 18.93 -2.86
CA ALA A 31 2.66 18.09 -2.81
C ALA A 31 3.17 16.63 -2.78
N GLY A 32 2.68 15.83 -1.86
CA GLY A 32 3.02 14.41 -1.76
C GLY A 32 2.29 13.59 -2.83
N LEU A 33 2.59 12.30 -2.88
CA LEU A 33 1.76 11.35 -3.62
C LEU A 33 0.50 11.09 -2.77
N GLU A 34 -0.68 11.14 -3.40
CA GLU A 34 -1.94 10.75 -2.75
C GLU A 34 -2.51 9.52 -3.45
N VAL A 35 -2.94 8.54 -2.67
CA VAL A 35 -3.65 7.36 -3.15
C VAL A 35 -4.96 7.22 -2.40
N VAL A 36 -6.07 7.01 -3.12
CA VAL A 36 -7.39 6.87 -2.50
C VAL A 36 -8.06 5.60 -2.96
N GLY A 37 -8.26 4.68 -2.04
CA GLY A 37 -9.19 3.57 -2.22
C GLY A 37 -10.62 4.09 -2.05
N LEU A 38 -11.34 4.23 -3.16
CA LEU A 38 -12.73 4.71 -3.14
C LEU A 38 -13.66 3.57 -2.72
N ASP A 39 -14.55 3.88 -1.81
CA ASP A 39 -15.60 2.96 -1.39
C ASP A 39 -16.70 2.92 -2.46
N VAL A 40 -16.61 1.92 -3.32
CA VAL A 40 -17.57 1.61 -4.38
C VAL A 40 -18.43 0.39 -4.02
N GLY A 41 -18.55 0.09 -2.72
CA GLY A 41 -19.17 -1.15 -2.25
C GLY A 41 -18.34 -2.37 -2.64
N GLN A 42 -18.99 -3.39 -3.22
CA GLN A 42 -18.28 -4.58 -3.70
C GLN A 42 -17.64 -4.29 -5.06
N GLY A 43 -16.30 -4.12 -5.09
CA GLY A 43 -15.56 -3.80 -6.31
C GLY A 43 -14.28 -3.05 -5.99
N ASP A 44 -13.46 -2.78 -6.99
CA ASP A 44 -12.22 -2.06 -6.86
C ASP A 44 -12.30 -0.66 -7.50
N CYS A 45 -11.73 0.32 -6.81
CA CYS A 45 -11.48 1.64 -7.38
C CYS A 45 -10.35 2.32 -6.63
N THR A 46 -9.25 2.63 -7.31
CA THR A 46 -8.11 3.34 -6.72
C THR A 46 -7.74 4.56 -7.56
N LEU A 47 -7.78 5.74 -6.95
CA LEU A 47 -7.29 6.98 -7.56
C LEU A 47 -5.89 7.27 -7.04
N ILE A 48 -4.95 7.52 -7.96
CA ILE A 48 -3.58 7.93 -7.68
C ILE A 48 -3.39 9.35 -8.20
N ILE A 49 -2.90 10.25 -7.36
CA ILE A 49 -2.57 11.64 -7.70
C ILE A 49 -1.10 11.88 -7.37
N SER A 50 -0.28 12.06 -8.40
CA SER A 50 1.16 12.28 -8.22
C SER A 50 1.47 13.65 -7.61
N PRO A 51 2.70 13.89 -7.13
CA PRO A 51 3.11 15.19 -6.63
C PRO A 51 3.03 16.33 -7.66
N THR A 52 2.98 16.01 -8.95
CA THR A 52 2.80 16.97 -10.06
C THR A 52 1.35 17.15 -10.50
N GLY A 53 0.41 16.41 -9.86
CA GLY A 53 -1.01 16.46 -10.18
C GLY A 53 -1.43 15.55 -11.34
N THR A 54 -0.54 14.66 -11.84
CA THR A 54 -0.92 13.61 -12.80
C THR A 54 -1.84 12.60 -12.10
N THR A 55 -2.93 12.25 -12.76
CA THR A 55 -3.97 11.38 -12.22
C THR A 55 -4.03 10.03 -12.92
N MET A 56 -4.13 8.95 -12.16
CA MET A 56 -4.39 7.61 -12.66
C MET A 56 -5.54 6.98 -11.85
N LEU A 57 -6.56 6.50 -12.55
CA LEU A 57 -7.67 5.76 -11.96
C LEU A 57 -7.54 4.28 -12.32
N VAL A 58 -7.36 3.42 -11.32
CA VAL A 58 -7.31 1.97 -11.47
C VAL A 58 -8.65 1.40 -11.06
N ASP A 59 -9.38 0.84 -12.01
CA ASP A 59 -10.75 0.34 -11.86
C ASP A 59 -11.76 1.43 -11.42
N ALA A 60 -13.06 1.11 -11.42
CA ALA A 60 -14.12 2.06 -11.04
C ALA A 60 -15.40 1.37 -10.52
N GLY A 61 -15.28 0.16 -9.97
CA GLY A 61 -16.41 -0.58 -9.42
C GLY A 61 -17.42 -1.10 -10.44
N TYR A 62 -18.57 -1.51 -9.94
CA TYR A 62 -19.72 -1.95 -10.75
C TYR A 62 -20.29 -0.82 -11.60
N THR A 63 -21.04 -1.20 -12.63
CA THR A 63 -21.92 -0.28 -13.38
C THR A 63 -22.85 0.47 -12.42
N GLY A 64 -22.87 1.79 -12.54
CA GLY A 64 -23.54 2.73 -11.63
C GLY A 64 -22.60 3.42 -10.66
N GLU A 65 -21.49 2.78 -10.25
CA GLU A 65 -20.53 3.37 -9.31
C GLU A 65 -19.70 4.50 -9.94
N GLY A 66 -19.47 4.43 -11.26
CA GLY A 66 -18.76 5.49 -11.98
C GLY A 66 -19.44 6.84 -11.83
N VAL A 67 -20.76 6.92 -12.03
CA VAL A 67 -21.55 8.17 -11.88
C VAL A 67 -22.03 8.39 -10.44
N GLY A 68 -22.27 7.33 -9.67
CA GLY A 68 -22.80 7.40 -8.31
C GLY A 68 -21.77 7.79 -7.27
N THR A 69 -20.56 7.30 -7.39
CA THR A 69 -19.49 7.39 -6.38
C THR A 69 -18.24 8.07 -6.92
N VAL A 70 -17.67 7.54 -8.01
CA VAL A 70 -16.34 7.97 -8.50
C VAL A 70 -16.39 9.40 -9.05
N LEU A 71 -17.33 9.71 -9.94
CA LEU A 71 -17.44 11.02 -10.55
C LEU A 71 -17.70 12.14 -9.52
N PRO A 72 -18.64 12.00 -8.55
CA PRO A 72 -18.78 12.97 -7.47
C PRO A 72 -17.51 13.21 -6.68
N TYR A 73 -16.73 12.15 -6.40
CA TYR A 73 -15.45 12.29 -5.72
C TYR A 73 -14.45 13.09 -6.55
N LEU A 74 -14.24 12.74 -7.82
CA LEU A 74 -13.36 13.48 -8.74
C LEU A 74 -13.75 14.96 -8.83
N GLN A 75 -15.05 15.25 -8.93
CA GLN A 75 -15.57 16.62 -8.97
C GLN A 75 -15.28 17.38 -7.67
N SER A 76 -15.45 16.75 -6.51
CA SER A 76 -15.13 17.35 -5.21
C SER A 76 -13.66 17.74 -5.08
N ARG A 77 -12.78 17.01 -5.77
CA ARG A 77 -11.33 17.26 -5.85
C ARG A 77 -10.95 18.23 -6.99
N GLY A 78 -11.92 18.73 -7.73
CA GLY A 78 -11.69 19.60 -8.89
C GLY A 78 -11.07 18.90 -10.11
N ILE A 79 -11.05 17.56 -10.13
CA ILE A 79 -10.53 16.74 -11.22
C ILE A 79 -11.58 16.71 -12.34
N LYS A 80 -11.24 17.28 -13.49
CA LYS A 80 -12.13 17.40 -14.66
C LYS A 80 -11.74 16.48 -15.81
N ALA A 81 -10.57 15.87 -15.72
CA ALA A 81 -10.03 14.91 -16.68
C ALA A 81 -9.03 14.02 -15.94
N LEU A 82 -8.87 12.78 -16.42
CA LEU A 82 -7.86 11.85 -15.97
C LEU A 82 -6.69 11.83 -16.96
N ASP A 83 -5.48 11.62 -16.48
CA ASP A 83 -4.34 11.41 -17.37
C ASP A 83 -4.30 9.95 -17.83
N TYR A 84 -4.51 9.02 -16.91
CA TYR A 84 -4.55 7.59 -17.17
C TYR A 84 -5.76 6.92 -16.53
N THR A 85 -6.24 5.87 -17.18
CA THR A 85 -7.06 4.84 -16.53
C THR A 85 -6.38 3.48 -16.69
N VAL A 86 -6.58 2.57 -15.75
CA VAL A 86 -6.15 1.18 -15.84
C VAL A 86 -7.35 0.28 -15.56
N ALA A 87 -7.59 -0.69 -16.43
CA ALA A 87 -8.46 -1.81 -16.15
C ALA A 87 -7.59 -2.98 -15.66
N SER A 88 -7.72 -3.36 -14.39
CA SER A 88 -6.97 -4.48 -13.84
C SER A 88 -7.29 -5.78 -14.56
N HIS A 89 -8.54 -6.04 -14.80
CA HIS A 89 -9.11 -7.10 -15.64
C HIS A 89 -10.53 -6.70 -16.04
N TYR A 90 -11.29 -7.58 -16.73
CA TYR A 90 -12.54 -7.15 -17.37
C TYR A 90 -13.82 -7.62 -16.67
N HIS A 91 -13.78 -8.04 -15.40
CA HIS A 91 -14.99 -8.25 -14.61
C HIS A 91 -15.69 -6.93 -14.32
N VAL A 92 -17.01 -6.99 -14.19
CA VAL A 92 -17.88 -5.81 -14.12
C VAL A 92 -17.69 -4.99 -12.85
N ASP A 93 -17.28 -5.61 -11.76
CA ASP A 93 -16.98 -4.97 -10.48
C ASP A 93 -15.62 -4.24 -10.45
N HIS A 94 -14.93 -4.23 -11.59
CA HIS A 94 -13.71 -3.47 -11.85
C HIS A 94 -13.92 -2.43 -12.94
N ILE A 95 -14.42 -2.86 -14.12
CA ILE A 95 -14.53 -1.95 -15.26
C ILE A 95 -15.91 -1.33 -15.46
N GLY A 96 -16.91 -1.73 -14.66
CA GLY A 96 -18.31 -1.33 -14.86
C GLY A 96 -18.57 0.16 -14.78
N GLY A 97 -17.80 0.88 -13.95
CA GLY A 97 -17.89 2.34 -13.82
C GLY A 97 -16.93 3.13 -14.71
N LEU A 98 -15.93 2.49 -15.35
CA LEU A 98 -14.90 3.22 -16.12
C LEU A 98 -15.48 3.98 -17.32
N ASP A 99 -16.36 3.36 -18.09
CA ASP A 99 -17.01 4.03 -19.22
C ASP A 99 -17.89 5.19 -18.77
N GLU A 100 -18.56 5.06 -17.64
CA GLU A 100 -19.40 6.09 -17.05
C GLU A 100 -18.57 7.32 -16.66
N VAL A 101 -17.44 7.11 -15.98
CA VAL A 101 -16.51 8.18 -15.60
C VAL A 101 -15.97 8.89 -16.85
N ILE A 102 -15.47 8.13 -17.83
CA ILE A 102 -14.87 8.69 -19.02
C ILE A 102 -15.89 9.47 -19.85
N ASN A 103 -17.12 8.96 -19.98
CA ASN A 103 -18.18 9.64 -20.75
C ASN A 103 -18.73 10.88 -20.04
N ALA A 104 -18.73 10.91 -18.69
CA ALA A 104 -19.26 12.02 -17.90
C ALA A 104 -18.25 13.15 -17.69
N LEU A 105 -16.96 12.89 -17.73
CA LEU A 105 -15.93 13.92 -17.70
C LEU A 105 -15.98 14.76 -19.00
N THR A 106 -15.42 15.95 -18.98
CA THR A 106 -15.48 16.87 -20.13
C THR A 106 -14.73 16.32 -21.36
N ARG A 107 -14.94 16.96 -22.52
CA ARG A 107 -14.24 16.63 -23.77
C ARG A 107 -12.73 16.61 -23.50
N ASP A 108 -12.04 15.56 -23.88
CA ASP A 108 -10.66 15.21 -23.47
C ASP A 108 -10.55 14.66 -22.03
N SER A 109 -11.57 13.95 -21.59
CA SER A 109 -11.68 13.33 -20.26
C SER A 109 -10.53 12.37 -19.93
N LEU A 110 -9.92 11.76 -20.92
CA LEU A 110 -8.74 10.94 -20.80
C LEU A 110 -7.60 11.52 -21.65
N LYS A 111 -6.58 12.09 -20.98
CA LYS A 111 -5.55 12.88 -21.67
C LYS A 111 -4.50 12.02 -22.36
N VAL A 112 -4.03 10.96 -21.72
CA VAL A 112 -2.91 10.15 -22.19
C VAL A 112 -3.37 8.79 -22.67
N ALA A 113 -3.73 7.85 -21.78
CA ALA A 113 -4.03 6.48 -22.15
C ALA A 113 -5.01 5.78 -21.20
N ALA A 114 -5.78 4.85 -21.75
CA ALA A 114 -6.43 3.77 -21.02
C ALA A 114 -5.59 2.50 -21.19
N LEU A 115 -5.01 2.04 -20.11
CA LEU A 115 -4.14 0.86 -20.07
C LEU A 115 -4.95 -0.36 -19.67
N ASP A 116 -4.78 -1.45 -20.39
CA ASP A 116 -5.41 -2.73 -20.05
C ASP A 116 -4.59 -3.93 -20.57
N ARG A 117 -5.03 -5.13 -20.29
CA ARG A 117 -4.37 -6.38 -20.68
C ARG A 117 -4.40 -6.71 -22.19
N GLY A 118 -5.13 -5.94 -22.99
CA GLY A 118 -5.11 -5.97 -24.47
C GLY A 118 -6.04 -6.99 -25.11
N TRP A 119 -6.13 -8.23 -24.61
CA TRP A 119 -6.93 -9.27 -25.24
C TRP A 119 -8.43 -8.97 -25.17
N SER A 120 -9.20 -9.52 -26.11
CA SER A 120 -10.65 -9.30 -26.16
C SER A 120 -11.39 -10.05 -25.05
N TYR A 121 -12.57 -9.53 -24.71
CA TYR A 121 -13.53 -10.15 -23.79
C TYR A 121 -14.95 -9.97 -24.35
N THR A 122 -15.96 -10.63 -23.80
CA THR A 122 -17.27 -10.72 -24.47
C THR A 122 -18.45 -10.20 -23.64
N THR A 123 -18.19 -9.41 -22.57
CA THR A 123 -19.25 -8.83 -21.73
C THR A 123 -19.75 -7.49 -22.27
N GLN A 124 -20.92 -7.06 -21.81
CA GLN A 124 -21.45 -5.73 -22.11
C GLN A 124 -20.54 -4.64 -21.50
N ALA A 125 -20.09 -4.80 -20.24
CA ALA A 125 -19.20 -3.87 -19.58
C ALA A 125 -17.89 -3.67 -20.38
N TYR A 126 -17.29 -4.76 -20.89
CA TYR A 126 -16.13 -4.66 -21.76
C TYR A 126 -16.41 -3.87 -23.04
N THR A 127 -17.56 -4.10 -23.68
CA THR A 127 -17.94 -3.38 -24.90
C THR A 127 -18.14 -1.87 -24.62
N GLN A 128 -18.76 -1.52 -23.51
CA GLN A 128 -18.96 -0.14 -23.07
C GLN A 128 -17.63 0.53 -22.77
N TYR A 129 -16.78 -0.13 -21.96
CA TYR A 129 -15.43 0.32 -21.66
C TYR A 129 -14.61 0.60 -22.92
N THR A 130 -14.47 -0.38 -23.82
CA THR A 130 -13.68 -0.22 -25.04
C THR A 130 -14.22 0.84 -25.99
N THR A 131 -15.53 1.06 -26.00
CA THR A 131 -16.17 2.15 -26.74
C THR A 131 -15.83 3.51 -26.14
N ALA A 132 -15.87 3.65 -24.81
CA ALA A 132 -15.59 4.90 -24.13
C ALA A 132 -14.11 5.32 -24.25
N VAL A 133 -13.16 4.39 -24.07
CA VAL A 133 -11.73 4.66 -24.18
C VAL A 133 -11.27 4.88 -25.62
N GLY A 134 -11.95 4.31 -26.60
CA GLY A 134 -11.71 4.50 -28.04
C GLY A 134 -10.22 4.36 -28.41
N THR A 135 -9.69 5.39 -29.11
CA THR A 135 -8.29 5.41 -29.57
C THR A 135 -7.25 5.61 -28.47
N LYS A 136 -7.68 5.92 -27.24
CA LYS A 136 -6.78 6.03 -26.09
C LYS A 136 -6.41 4.69 -25.45
N ARG A 137 -7.09 3.61 -25.87
CA ARG A 137 -6.80 2.28 -25.42
C ARG A 137 -5.39 1.83 -25.80
N GLN A 138 -4.63 1.35 -24.84
CA GLN A 138 -3.29 0.81 -25.02
C GLN A 138 -3.11 -0.46 -24.17
N THR A 139 -2.52 -1.49 -24.78
CA THR A 139 -2.14 -2.69 -24.04
C THR A 139 -0.91 -2.38 -23.18
N ILE A 140 -1.02 -2.63 -21.87
CA ILE A 140 0.13 -2.58 -20.98
C ILE A 140 0.96 -3.85 -21.10
N THR A 141 2.26 -3.76 -20.93
CA THR A 141 3.18 -4.91 -21.02
C THR A 141 4.03 -5.03 -19.74
N GLU A 142 4.44 -6.24 -19.42
CA GLU A 142 5.33 -6.48 -18.29
C GLU A 142 6.63 -5.67 -18.40
N GLY A 143 7.07 -5.10 -17.28
CA GLY A 143 8.21 -4.20 -17.20
C GLY A 143 7.95 -2.78 -17.68
N GLN A 144 6.77 -2.49 -18.27
CA GLN A 144 6.42 -1.12 -18.65
C GLN A 144 6.29 -0.24 -17.41
N VAL A 145 6.95 0.92 -17.45
CA VAL A 145 6.89 1.95 -16.41
C VAL A 145 6.14 3.15 -16.94
N VAL A 146 5.15 3.61 -16.17
CA VAL A 146 4.41 4.86 -16.39
C VAL A 146 4.94 5.87 -15.40
N ASP A 147 5.61 6.93 -15.89
CA ASP A 147 6.05 8.05 -15.06
C ASP A 147 4.84 8.99 -14.81
N LEU A 148 4.46 9.12 -13.54
CA LEU A 148 3.39 10.01 -13.10
C LEU A 148 3.92 11.41 -12.75
N GLY A 149 5.23 11.60 -12.76
CA GLY A 149 5.89 12.84 -12.38
C GLY A 149 6.10 13.02 -10.89
N GLY A 150 7.02 13.92 -10.55
CA GLY A 150 7.40 14.20 -9.16
C GLY A 150 8.14 13.04 -8.45
N GLY A 151 8.63 12.05 -9.21
CA GLY A 151 9.28 10.86 -8.69
C GLY A 151 8.33 9.67 -8.48
N ALA A 152 7.03 9.83 -8.70
CA ALA A 152 6.07 8.74 -8.63
C ALA A 152 6.03 7.96 -9.96
N THR A 153 6.15 6.64 -9.91
CA THR A 153 6.06 5.75 -11.06
C THR A 153 5.14 4.57 -10.80
N VAL A 154 4.54 4.02 -11.86
CA VAL A 154 3.77 2.78 -11.81
C VAL A 154 4.38 1.79 -12.79
N ARG A 155 4.85 0.67 -12.29
CA ARG A 155 5.41 -0.43 -13.09
C ARG A 155 4.41 -1.58 -13.22
N CYS A 156 4.19 -2.06 -14.44
CA CYS A 156 3.48 -3.32 -14.65
C CYS A 156 4.41 -4.49 -14.31
N VAL A 157 4.10 -5.21 -13.24
CA VAL A 157 4.85 -6.39 -12.80
C VAL A 157 4.44 -7.62 -13.62
N ALA A 158 3.13 -7.79 -13.81
CA ALA A 158 2.59 -8.92 -14.54
C ALA A 158 1.31 -8.54 -15.29
N VAL A 159 1.05 -9.24 -16.38
CA VAL A 159 -0.21 -9.18 -17.13
C VAL A 159 -0.43 -10.49 -17.88
N ASN A 160 -1.69 -10.85 -18.13
CA ASN A 160 -2.03 -12.05 -18.88
C ASN A 160 -1.34 -13.30 -18.32
N SER A 161 -1.48 -13.52 -17.01
CA SER A 161 -0.96 -14.67 -16.26
C SER A 161 0.59 -14.79 -16.21
N HIS A 162 1.32 -13.69 -16.39
CA HIS A 162 2.79 -13.69 -16.35
C HIS A 162 3.39 -14.75 -17.31
N GLY A 163 2.82 -14.83 -18.51
CA GLY A 163 3.24 -15.82 -19.52
C GLY A 163 2.86 -17.28 -19.22
N HIS A 164 2.16 -17.56 -18.11
CA HIS A 164 1.77 -18.92 -17.74
C HIS A 164 0.67 -19.49 -18.66
N LEU A 165 -0.22 -18.65 -19.17
CA LEU A 165 -1.24 -19.01 -20.15
C LEU A 165 -0.89 -18.43 -21.51
N ALA A 166 -0.96 -19.25 -22.55
CA ALA A 166 -0.68 -18.81 -23.93
C ALA A 166 -1.87 -18.08 -24.56
N ALA A 167 -1.59 -17.07 -25.37
CA ALA A 167 -2.60 -16.44 -26.22
C ALA A 167 -2.92 -17.28 -27.48
N PRO A 168 -4.19 -17.26 -28.01
CA PRO A 168 -5.35 -16.66 -27.39
C PRO A 168 -5.77 -17.43 -26.14
N TYR A 169 -6.13 -16.69 -25.12
CA TYR A 169 -6.66 -17.24 -23.88
C TYR A 169 -7.73 -18.28 -24.17
N ASP A 170 -7.53 -19.44 -23.66
CA ASP A 170 -8.10 -20.72 -23.98
C ASP A 170 -9.65 -20.78 -23.79
N ASN A 171 -10.41 -20.25 -24.72
CA ASN A 171 -11.85 -20.47 -24.90
C ASN A 171 -12.71 -20.52 -23.61
N GLY A 172 -12.35 -19.80 -22.55
CA GLY A 172 -13.11 -19.71 -21.30
C GLY A 172 -12.89 -20.88 -20.33
N ARG A 173 -11.84 -21.67 -20.51
CA ARG A 173 -11.46 -22.73 -19.55
C ARG A 173 -10.99 -22.16 -18.22
N TYR A 174 -10.29 -21.02 -18.25
CA TYR A 174 -9.78 -20.36 -17.08
C TYR A 174 -10.54 -19.06 -16.82
N ASP A 175 -10.61 -18.67 -15.57
CA ASP A 175 -11.26 -17.43 -15.15
C ASP A 175 -10.45 -16.20 -15.58
N GLU A 176 -11.17 -15.10 -15.85
CA GLU A 176 -10.61 -13.80 -16.23
C GLU A 176 -9.59 -13.28 -15.22
N ASN A 177 -9.75 -13.60 -13.94
CA ASN A 177 -8.84 -13.19 -12.86
C ASN A 177 -7.39 -13.65 -13.06
N ASN A 178 -7.17 -14.77 -13.80
CA ASN A 178 -5.80 -15.18 -14.15
C ASN A 178 -5.07 -14.17 -15.04
N LEU A 179 -5.76 -13.22 -15.62
CA LEU A 179 -5.22 -12.29 -16.61
C LEU A 179 -4.99 -10.88 -16.06
N CYS A 180 -5.16 -10.68 -14.75
CA CYS A 180 -5.02 -9.39 -14.09
C CYS A 180 -3.72 -8.68 -14.46
N VAL A 181 -3.81 -7.36 -14.57
CA VAL A 181 -2.68 -6.43 -14.57
C VAL A 181 -2.24 -6.22 -13.13
N VAL A 182 -0.99 -6.53 -12.82
CA VAL A 182 -0.38 -6.29 -11.52
C VAL A 182 0.53 -5.08 -11.61
N LEU A 183 0.24 -4.08 -10.80
CA LEU A 183 0.95 -2.82 -10.76
C LEU A 183 1.72 -2.69 -9.45
N LEU A 184 2.95 -2.17 -9.54
CA LEU A 184 3.70 -1.67 -8.40
C LEU A 184 3.83 -0.15 -8.55
N LEU A 185 3.29 0.58 -7.59
CA LEU A 185 3.41 2.02 -7.45
C LEU A 185 4.61 2.30 -6.56
N ASP A 186 5.56 3.09 -7.08
CA ASP A 186 6.78 3.48 -6.38
C ASP A 186 6.82 5.00 -6.20
N TYR A 187 7.18 5.47 -5.00
CA TYR A 187 7.47 6.88 -4.73
C TYR A 187 8.53 7.03 -3.64
N GLY A 188 9.79 7.20 -4.04
CA GLY A 188 10.91 7.22 -3.11
C GLY A 188 11.13 5.87 -2.46
N ASP A 189 10.89 5.81 -1.14
CA ASP A 189 10.97 4.57 -0.36
C ASP A 189 9.58 3.92 -0.14
N PHE A 190 8.51 4.50 -0.69
CA PHE A 190 7.16 3.98 -0.59
C PHE A 190 6.84 3.06 -1.76
N GLU A 191 6.31 1.88 -1.46
CA GLU A 191 5.88 0.89 -2.45
C GLU A 191 4.47 0.37 -2.14
N MET A 192 3.60 0.33 -3.16
CA MET A 192 2.25 -0.22 -3.06
C MET A 192 1.94 -1.14 -4.24
N VAL A 193 1.44 -2.35 -3.95
CA VAL A 193 1.01 -3.30 -4.98
C VAL A 193 -0.52 -3.31 -5.15
N LEU A 194 -0.97 -3.26 -6.43
CA LEU A 194 -2.36 -3.39 -6.87
C LEU A 194 -2.43 -4.48 -7.95
N GLY A 195 -3.20 -5.52 -7.74
CA GLY A 195 -3.27 -6.66 -8.66
C GLY A 195 -4.69 -7.14 -8.96
N GLY A 196 -5.70 -6.29 -8.76
CA GLY A 196 -7.11 -6.66 -8.99
C GLY A 196 -7.49 -7.94 -8.23
N ASP A 197 -7.98 -8.93 -8.97
CA ASP A 197 -8.45 -10.21 -8.42
C ASP A 197 -7.47 -11.37 -8.66
N LEU A 198 -6.16 -11.06 -8.71
CA LEU A 198 -5.11 -12.03 -9.00
C LEU A 198 -5.24 -13.29 -8.14
N PRO A 199 -5.29 -14.50 -8.73
CA PRO A 199 -5.43 -15.73 -7.97
C PRO A 199 -4.09 -16.25 -7.42
N GLY A 200 -4.17 -16.85 -6.22
CA GLY A 200 -3.03 -17.42 -5.50
C GLY A 200 -3.12 -18.93 -5.27
N TYR A 201 -4.03 -19.63 -5.94
CA TYR A 201 -4.22 -21.07 -5.75
C TYR A 201 -4.59 -21.77 -7.07
N ASN A 202 -4.01 -22.95 -7.28
CA ASN A 202 -4.38 -23.82 -8.40
C ASN A 202 -5.72 -24.51 -8.14
N THR A 203 -6.68 -24.28 -9.03
CA THR A 203 -8.00 -24.93 -9.07
C THR A 203 -8.32 -25.40 -10.50
N SER A 204 -9.56 -25.79 -10.79
CA SER A 204 -9.99 -26.05 -12.15
C SER A 204 -10.04 -24.80 -13.04
N SER A 205 -10.15 -23.60 -12.44
CA SER A 205 -10.35 -22.33 -13.14
C SER A 205 -9.24 -21.31 -12.86
N TYR A 206 -8.53 -21.42 -11.73
CA TYR A 206 -7.48 -20.51 -11.32
C TYR A 206 -6.10 -21.16 -11.38
N HIS A 207 -5.08 -20.36 -11.64
CA HIS A 207 -3.67 -20.68 -11.44
C HIS A 207 -3.10 -19.86 -10.31
N ASP A 208 -2.10 -20.39 -9.60
CA ASP A 208 -1.33 -19.64 -8.62
C ASP A 208 -0.36 -18.68 -9.34
N ILE A 209 -0.87 -17.50 -9.70
CA ILE A 209 -0.07 -16.44 -10.31
C ILE A 209 0.65 -15.62 -9.24
N GLU A 210 0.06 -15.46 -8.05
CA GLU A 210 0.68 -14.74 -6.95
C GLU A 210 2.08 -15.25 -6.60
N SER A 211 2.25 -16.57 -6.47
CA SER A 211 3.56 -17.15 -6.19
C SER A 211 4.59 -16.94 -7.29
N LEU A 212 4.14 -16.76 -8.55
CA LEU A 212 5.05 -16.50 -9.67
C LEU A 212 5.61 -15.09 -9.62
N VAL A 213 4.78 -14.10 -9.27
CA VAL A 213 5.14 -12.67 -9.31
C VAL A 213 5.68 -12.12 -7.99
N ALA A 214 5.57 -12.87 -6.90
CA ALA A 214 5.93 -12.41 -5.57
C ALA A 214 7.37 -11.85 -5.49
N ALA A 215 8.34 -12.54 -6.09
CA ALA A 215 9.74 -12.12 -6.07
C ALA A 215 10.02 -10.87 -6.93
N ASP A 216 9.23 -10.63 -7.97
CA ASP A 216 9.34 -9.46 -8.84
C ASP A 216 8.71 -8.21 -8.22
N ILE A 217 7.82 -8.41 -7.23
CA ILE A 217 7.25 -7.34 -6.39
C ILE A 217 8.24 -6.99 -5.27
N GLY A 218 8.66 -7.98 -4.49
CA GLY A 218 9.46 -7.74 -3.29
C GLY A 218 8.63 -7.34 -2.07
N ASP A 219 9.28 -6.79 -1.06
CA ASP A 219 8.66 -6.24 0.15
C ASP A 219 7.92 -4.94 -0.20
N VAL A 220 6.74 -4.70 0.38
CA VAL A 220 5.94 -3.49 0.10
C VAL A 220 5.34 -2.90 1.38
N ASP A 221 5.17 -1.58 1.42
CA ASP A 221 4.47 -0.91 2.52
C ASP A 221 2.97 -1.28 2.50
N ILE A 222 2.35 -1.19 1.33
CA ILE A 222 0.91 -1.39 1.18
C ILE A 222 0.57 -2.46 0.15
N TYR A 223 -0.33 -3.34 0.53
CA TYR A 223 -0.94 -4.34 -0.34
C TYR A 223 -2.45 -4.10 -0.50
N LYS A 224 -2.91 -3.75 -1.71
CA LYS A 224 -4.34 -3.85 -2.03
C LYS A 224 -4.68 -5.33 -2.18
N VAL A 225 -5.46 -5.84 -1.26
CA VAL A 225 -5.80 -7.27 -1.16
C VAL A 225 -6.51 -7.76 -2.41
N HIS A 226 -6.00 -8.82 -3.01
CA HIS A 226 -6.57 -9.40 -4.21
C HIS A 226 -7.96 -9.97 -3.95
N HIS A 227 -8.83 -9.85 -4.96
CA HIS A 227 -10.13 -10.48 -5.06
C HIS A 227 -11.02 -10.19 -3.83
N HIS A 228 -11.04 -8.91 -3.40
CA HIS A 228 -11.86 -8.39 -2.29
C HIS A 228 -11.76 -9.20 -0.99
N GLY A 229 -10.67 -9.90 -0.80
CA GLY A 229 -10.48 -10.77 0.36
C GLY A 229 -11.03 -12.18 0.19
N SER A 230 -11.14 -12.68 -1.03
CA SER A 230 -11.41 -14.09 -1.33
C SER A 230 -10.35 -15.03 -0.74
N SER A 231 -10.73 -16.24 -0.39
CA SER A 231 -9.75 -17.28 0.00
C SER A 231 -8.87 -17.77 -1.16
N ASN A 232 -9.23 -17.45 -2.41
CA ASN A 232 -8.51 -17.84 -3.61
C ASN A 232 -7.31 -16.93 -3.95
N GLY A 233 -7.18 -15.79 -3.28
CA GLY A 233 -6.04 -14.89 -3.35
C GLY A 233 -5.27 -14.80 -2.04
N SER A 234 -4.21 -14.00 -2.05
CA SER A 234 -3.36 -13.71 -0.89
C SER A 234 -2.81 -14.97 -0.23
N ASN A 235 -2.16 -15.81 -1.04
CA ASN A 235 -1.58 -17.05 -0.53
C ASN A 235 -0.38 -16.81 0.39
N THR A 236 -0.04 -17.81 1.18
CA THR A 236 1.02 -17.69 2.20
C THR A 236 2.40 -17.44 1.59
N THR A 237 2.71 -18.00 0.43
CA THR A 237 3.99 -17.77 -0.27
C THR A 237 4.11 -16.31 -0.68
N PHE A 238 3.07 -15.78 -1.30
CA PHE A 238 2.99 -14.39 -1.74
C PHE A 238 3.14 -13.44 -0.53
N LEU A 239 2.29 -13.59 0.48
CA LEU A 239 2.30 -12.72 1.66
C LEU A 239 3.63 -12.78 2.44
N ASN A 240 4.26 -13.94 2.54
CA ASN A 240 5.58 -14.07 3.19
C ASN A 240 6.72 -13.46 2.36
N THR A 241 6.50 -13.22 1.08
CA THR A 241 7.50 -12.58 0.21
C THR A 241 7.31 -11.06 0.20
N ILE A 242 6.06 -10.59 0.02
CA ILE A 242 5.79 -9.15 -0.08
C ILE A 242 5.68 -8.45 1.29
N LEU A 243 5.50 -9.20 2.38
CA LEU A 243 5.49 -8.76 3.79
C LEU A 243 4.80 -7.40 4.03
N PRO A 244 3.56 -7.19 3.58
CA PRO A 244 2.94 -5.88 3.61
C PRO A 244 2.74 -5.39 5.04
N GLU A 245 3.10 -4.13 5.31
CA GLU A 245 2.81 -3.50 6.61
C GLU A 245 1.32 -3.27 6.78
N VAL A 246 0.69 -2.80 5.70
CA VAL A 246 -0.74 -2.53 5.64
C VAL A 246 -1.38 -3.28 4.48
N SER A 247 -2.54 -3.85 4.74
CA SER A 247 -3.40 -4.50 3.75
C SER A 247 -4.72 -3.76 3.61
N LEU A 248 -5.09 -3.39 2.39
CA LEU A 248 -6.33 -2.69 2.09
C LEU A 248 -7.34 -3.68 1.50
N ILE A 249 -8.49 -3.86 2.12
CA ILE A 249 -9.57 -4.71 1.63
C ILE A 249 -10.70 -3.81 1.12
N TYR A 250 -10.94 -3.84 -0.19
CA TYR A 250 -12.08 -3.16 -0.81
C TYR A 250 -13.23 -4.16 -0.94
N VAL A 251 -14.29 -3.94 -0.18
CA VAL A 251 -15.39 -4.90 -0.05
C VAL A 251 -16.68 -4.21 0.36
N GLY A 252 -17.82 -4.67 -0.18
CA GLY A 252 -19.13 -4.14 0.15
C GLY A 252 -19.82 -4.91 1.28
N THR A 253 -20.54 -4.20 2.12
CA THR A 253 -21.35 -4.76 3.21
C THR A 253 -22.43 -5.69 2.68
N GLY A 254 -22.52 -6.89 3.27
CA GLY A 254 -23.56 -7.86 2.91
C GLY A 254 -23.39 -8.46 1.52
N ASN A 255 -22.18 -8.40 0.92
CA ASN A 255 -21.91 -9.01 -0.38
C ASN A 255 -22.25 -10.51 -0.39
N SER A 256 -22.71 -11.00 -1.54
CA SER A 256 -23.15 -12.40 -1.68
C SER A 256 -22.03 -13.43 -1.72
N TYR A 257 -20.76 -12.97 -1.78
CA TYR A 257 -19.57 -13.80 -1.89
C TYR A 257 -19.01 -14.26 -0.55
N GLY A 258 -19.43 -13.63 0.56
CA GLY A 258 -18.87 -13.87 1.89
C GLY A 258 -17.46 -13.30 2.06
N HIS A 259 -17.12 -12.26 1.33
CA HIS A 259 -15.85 -11.55 1.44
C HIS A 259 -15.90 -10.45 2.50
N PRO A 260 -14.73 -10.16 3.15
CA PRO A 260 -13.51 -10.95 3.12
C PRO A 260 -13.71 -12.27 3.84
N THR A 261 -13.00 -13.33 3.45
CA THR A 261 -13.08 -14.61 4.16
C THR A 261 -12.24 -14.60 5.44
N GLN A 262 -12.66 -15.35 6.48
CA GLN A 262 -11.86 -15.46 7.71
C GLN A 262 -10.48 -16.06 7.44
N THR A 263 -10.38 -16.96 6.45
CA THR A 263 -9.11 -17.56 6.03
C THR A 263 -8.12 -16.50 5.55
N LEU A 264 -8.57 -15.54 4.75
CA LEU A 264 -7.73 -14.43 4.31
C LEU A 264 -7.32 -13.55 5.49
N ILE A 265 -8.27 -13.10 6.30
CA ILE A 265 -7.98 -12.28 7.49
C ILE A 265 -6.89 -12.94 8.35
N ASN A 266 -7.01 -14.25 8.59
CA ASN A 266 -6.02 -14.99 9.37
C ASN A 266 -4.63 -15.02 8.70
N ARG A 267 -4.55 -15.06 7.36
CA ARG A 267 -3.27 -14.99 6.63
C ARG A 267 -2.61 -13.61 6.76
N LEU A 268 -3.37 -12.54 6.63
CA LEU A 268 -2.89 -11.17 6.80
C LEU A 268 -2.39 -10.93 8.23
N VAL A 269 -3.14 -11.41 9.23
CA VAL A 269 -2.74 -11.34 10.63
C VAL A 269 -1.46 -12.15 10.90
N ALA A 270 -1.30 -13.29 10.21
CA ALA A 270 -0.12 -14.15 10.38
C ALA A 270 1.18 -13.50 9.89
N VAL A 271 1.12 -12.64 8.88
CA VAL A 271 2.28 -11.81 8.43
C VAL A 271 2.33 -10.45 9.13
N ASN A 272 1.46 -10.26 10.12
CA ASN A 272 1.34 -9.04 10.92
C ASN A 272 1.01 -7.77 10.13
N SER A 273 0.33 -7.90 9.00
CA SER A 273 -0.20 -6.76 8.27
C SER A 273 -1.37 -6.12 9.04
N TYR A 274 -1.38 -4.79 9.15
CA TYR A 274 -2.54 -4.06 9.69
C TYR A 274 -3.60 -3.90 8.60
N ILE A 275 -4.87 -4.11 8.92
CA ILE A 275 -5.94 -4.23 7.93
C ILE A 275 -6.84 -3.00 7.96
N TYR A 276 -6.93 -2.28 6.84
CA TYR A 276 -8.00 -1.31 6.59
C TYR A 276 -9.01 -1.91 5.62
N GLN A 277 -10.28 -1.82 5.96
CA GLN A 277 -11.37 -2.38 5.17
C GLN A 277 -12.40 -1.31 4.86
N THR A 278 -12.82 -1.15 3.59
CA THR A 278 -13.77 -0.10 3.17
C THR A 278 -15.09 -0.22 3.90
N GLU A 279 -15.74 -1.38 3.88
CA GLU A 279 -16.99 -1.67 4.57
C GLU A 279 -16.92 -2.99 5.35
N LEU A 280 -17.92 -3.31 6.15
CA LEU A 280 -17.94 -4.52 6.99
C LEU A 280 -17.80 -5.83 6.22
N GLY A 281 -18.21 -5.85 4.94
CA GLY A 281 -18.25 -7.09 4.17
C GLY A 281 -19.36 -8.05 4.61
N ALA A 282 -19.17 -9.35 4.35
CA ALA A 282 -20.17 -10.37 4.69
C ALA A 282 -19.57 -11.65 5.32
N GLY A 283 -18.26 -11.68 5.60
CA GLY A 283 -17.58 -12.89 6.00
C GLY A 283 -16.68 -12.77 7.23
N GLY A 284 -15.37 -12.65 7.01
CA GLY A 284 -14.36 -12.63 8.08
C GLY A 284 -14.43 -11.40 8.97
N THR A 285 -13.96 -11.55 10.20
CA THR A 285 -13.87 -10.48 11.19
C THR A 285 -12.41 -10.19 11.51
N ILE A 286 -12.04 -8.92 11.46
CA ILE A 286 -10.70 -8.45 11.84
C ILE A 286 -10.57 -8.57 13.37
N PRO A 287 -9.55 -9.26 13.90
CA PRO A 287 -9.33 -9.32 15.34
C PRO A 287 -9.01 -7.93 15.93
N SER A 288 -9.42 -7.70 17.18
CA SER A 288 -9.16 -6.45 17.88
C SER A 288 -7.68 -6.07 17.84
N GLY A 289 -7.37 -4.83 17.45
CA GLY A 289 -6.01 -4.31 17.34
C GLY A 289 -5.23 -4.78 16.11
N LYS A 290 -5.88 -5.46 15.15
CA LYS A 290 -5.26 -5.91 13.90
C LYS A 290 -5.77 -5.17 12.66
N GLY A 291 -6.63 -4.20 12.84
CA GLY A 291 -7.18 -3.40 11.75
C GLY A 291 -8.50 -2.76 12.12
N GLU A 292 -9.11 -2.10 11.16
CA GLU A 292 -10.38 -1.40 11.31
C GLU A 292 -11.23 -1.47 10.04
N VAL A 293 -12.53 -1.28 10.22
CA VAL A 293 -13.50 -1.05 9.15
C VAL A 293 -13.76 0.45 9.07
N VAL A 294 -13.34 1.07 7.98
CA VAL A 294 -13.37 2.53 7.78
C VAL A 294 -14.79 3.03 7.55
N ASN A 295 -15.63 2.22 6.90
CA ASN A 295 -16.97 2.59 6.39
C ASN A 295 -16.90 3.82 5.47
N GLY A 296 -16.04 3.76 4.48
CA GLY A 296 -15.81 4.84 3.52
C GLY A 296 -14.46 4.71 2.83
N ASN A 297 -14.03 5.79 2.20
CA ASN A 297 -12.78 5.85 1.46
C ASN A 297 -11.56 5.68 2.37
N ILE A 298 -10.53 4.98 1.85
CA ILE A 298 -9.23 4.86 2.48
C ILE A 298 -8.28 5.85 1.80
N VAL A 299 -7.86 6.89 2.51
CA VAL A 299 -7.00 7.96 1.99
C VAL A 299 -5.57 7.76 2.48
N ILE A 300 -4.64 7.73 1.55
CA ILE A 300 -3.20 7.54 1.79
C ILE A 300 -2.48 8.79 1.28
N ASP A 301 -1.83 9.51 2.19
CA ASP A 301 -0.97 10.64 1.85
C ASP A 301 0.49 10.24 2.07
N VAL A 302 1.30 10.31 1.01
CA VAL A 302 2.71 9.89 1.04
C VAL A 302 3.61 11.10 0.88
N VAL A 303 4.56 11.22 1.80
CA VAL A 303 5.66 12.19 1.73
C VAL A 303 6.99 11.45 1.83
N PRO A 304 8.13 12.03 1.46
CA PRO A 304 9.42 11.34 1.58
C PRO A 304 9.66 10.77 2.98
N GLY A 305 9.84 9.45 3.06
CA GLY A 305 10.14 8.71 4.29
C GLY A 305 8.94 8.34 5.17
N SER A 306 7.70 8.77 4.85
CA SER A 306 6.52 8.38 5.62
C SER A 306 5.22 8.49 4.82
N TYR A 307 4.19 7.77 5.28
CA TYR A 307 2.85 7.92 4.74
C TYR A 307 1.79 7.93 5.86
N THR A 308 0.60 8.41 5.55
CA THR A 308 -0.53 8.32 6.47
C THR A 308 -1.68 7.57 5.82
N ILE A 309 -2.46 6.84 6.63
CA ILE A 309 -3.72 6.23 6.21
C ILE A 309 -4.82 6.76 7.11
N ASN A 310 -5.75 7.52 6.57
CA ASN A 310 -6.83 8.19 7.31
C ASN A 310 -6.34 8.98 8.54
N GLY A 311 -5.07 9.44 8.51
CA GLY A 311 -4.42 10.19 9.58
C GLY A 311 -3.50 9.39 10.49
N ASP A 312 -3.52 8.05 10.44
CA ASP A 312 -2.53 7.20 11.11
C ASP A 312 -1.21 7.23 10.36
N VAL A 313 -0.10 7.45 11.07
CA VAL A 313 1.22 7.68 10.49
C VAL A 313 2.05 6.41 10.42
N TYR A 314 2.72 6.21 9.29
CA TYR A 314 3.59 5.07 8.97
C TYR A 314 4.93 5.58 8.42
N ASP A 315 6.02 4.87 8.66
CA ASP A 315 7.33 5.16 8.07
C ASP A 315 7.54 4.34 6.80
N CYS A 316 8.11 4.91 5.74
CA CYS A 316 8.50 4.20 4.51
C CYS A 316 9.94 3.70 4.58
N GLY A 317 10.29 2.68 3.76
CA GLY A 317 11.67 2.34 3.45
C GLY A 317 12.44 1.59 4.51
N THR A 318 11.75 1.07 5.48
CA THR A 318 12.30 0.05 6.37
C THR A 318 11.47 -1.21 6.17
N ALA A 319 11.98 -2.13 5.35
CA ALA A 319 11.31 -3.41 5.12
C ALA A 319 10.73 -3.92 6.44
N GLY A 320 9.42 -3.85 6.55
CA GLY A 320 8.71 -4.34 7.71
C GLY A 320 8.75 -3.50 8.98
N VAL A 321 8.73 -2.18 8.92
CA VAL A 321 8.57 -1.32 10.10
C VAL A 321 7.15 -0.80 10.17
N PRO A 322 6.36 -1.24 11.15
CA PRO A 322 5.09 -0.60 11.47
C PRO A 322 5.29 0.75 12.13
N PRO A 323 4.25 1.60 12.12
CA PRO A 323 4.33 3.02 12.41
C PRO A 323 4.86 3.35 13.79
N THR A 324 5.54 4.48 13.91
CA THR A 324 5.91 5.11 15.20
C THR A 324 4.70 5.62 15.98
N GLY A 325 3.47 5.44 15.49
CA GLY A 325 2.23 5.84 16.16
C GLY A 325 1.15 4.76 16.23
N GLY A 326 1.38 3.60 15.59
CA GLY A 326 0.42 2.48 15.61
C GLY A 326 0.43 1.66 16.91
N PRO A 327 -0.47 0.68 17.05
CA PRO A 327 -0.50 -0.18 18.23
C PRO A 327 0.82 -0.93 18.39
N LEU A 328 1.25 -1.08 19.64
CA LEU A 328 2.42 -1.87 19.99
C LEU A 328 2.26 -3.32 19.51
N PHE A 329 3.21 -3.82 18.74
CA PHE A 329 3.18 -5.21 18.30
C PHE A 329 4.58 -5.82 18.27
N LEU A 330 4.62 -7.14 18.26
CA LEU A 330 5.77 -7.98 17.97
C LEU A 330 5.26 -9.16 17.16
N SER A 331 5.88 -9.43 16.04
CA SER A 331 5.65 -10.66 15.26
C SER A 331 6.96 -11.39 14.99
N VAL A 332 6.85 -12.68 14.73
CA VAL A 332 8.01 -13.53 14.45
C VAL A 332 7.69 -14.40 13.24
N TYR A 333 8.55 -14.36 12.21
CA TYR A 333 8.38 -15.17 11.01
C TYR A 333 9.73 -15.63 10.43
N PRO A 334 9.79 -16.77 9.76
CA PRO A 334 8.76 -17.82 9.83
C PRO A 334 8.60 -18.34 11.27
N ASN A 335 7.38 -18.71 11.66
CA ASN A 335 7.11 -19.32 12.96
C ASN A 335 6.03 -20.41 12.77
N PRO A 336 6.40 -21.71 12.79
CA PRO A 336 7.70 -22.28 13.17
C PRO A 336 8.84 -22.04 12.16
N PHE A 337 10.09 -21.95 12.67
CA PHE A 337 11.30 -21.78 11.85
C PHE A 337 12.27 -22.95 12.00
N SER A 338 13.18 -23.14 11.01
CA SER A 338 14.21 -24.18 11.02
C SER A 338 15.64 -23.63 11.06
N GLY A 339 15.93 -22.50 10.42
CA GLY A 339 17.23 -21.85 10.41
C GLY A 339 17.21 -20.56 11.21
N GLU A 340 16.53 -19.57 10.70
CA GLU A 340 16.44 -18.25 11.30
C GLU A 340 14.98 -17.79 11.44
N ALA A 341 14.73 -16.87 12.36
CA ALA A 341 13.45 -16.23 12.57
C ALA A 341 13.63 -14.73 12.66
N THR A 342 12.87 -13.99 11.89
CA THR A 342 12.88 -12.53 11.90
C THR A 342 11.78 -12.03 12.85
N MET A 343 12.16 -11.15 13.76
CA MET A 343 11.28 -10.45 14.67
C MET A 343 11.01 -9.06 14.11
N ARG A 344 9.75 -8.74 13.84
CA ARG A 344 9.28 -7.38 13.51
C ARG A 344 8.52 -6.83 14.70
N PHE A 345 8.75 -5.58 15.04
CA PHE A 345 8.12 -4.98 16.22
C PHE A 345 7.97 -3.47 16.08
N ASN A 346 6.88 -2.96 16.66
CA ASN A 346 6.71 -1.54 16.92
C ASN A 346 6.73 -1.33 18.44
N ILE A 347 7.67 -0.52 18.90
CA ILE A 347 7.78 -0.10 20.28
C ILE A 347 8.14 1.38 20.30
N ALA A 348 7.22 2.21 20.80
CA ALA A 348 7.35 3.66 20.79
C ALA A 348 8.40 4.14 21.81
N GLU A 349 9.68 3.95 21.49
CA GLU A 349 10.80 4.27 22.34
C GLU A 349 11.91 5.03 21.59
N SER A 350 12.34 6.15 22.11
CA SER A 350 13.46 6.93 21.54
C SER A 350 14.85 6.42 21.93
N GLY A 351 14.93 5.33 22.71
CA GLY A 351 16.17 4.77 23.26
C GLY A 351 16.54 3.39 22.69
N PRO A 352 17.71 2.86 23.08
CA PRO A 352 18.14 1.54 22.65
C PRO A 352 17.23 0.44 23.22
N LEU A 353 16.86 -0.51 22.36
CA LEU A 353 16.07 -1.66 22.72
C LEU A 353 16.96 -2.85 23.09
N ALA A 354 16.43 -3.73 23.92
CA ALA A 354 17.02 -5.03 24.23
C ALA A 354 16.08 -6.15 23.84
N ILE A 355 16.57 -7.09 23.03
CA ILE A 355 15.86 -8.32 22.66
C ILE A 355 16.43 -9.45 23.53
N ARG A 356 15.56 -10.20 24.20
CA ARG A 356 15.92 -11.34 25.01
C ARG A 356 15.11 -12.55 24.61
N ILE A 357 15.77 -13.70 24.46
CA ILE A 357 15.15 -14.96 24.10
C ILE A 357 15.27 -15.92 25.29
N PHE A 358 14.18 -16.54 25.65
CA PHE A 358 14.06 -17.43 26.80
C PHE A 358 13.54 -18.81 26.35
N ASP A 359 13.93 -19.84 27.06
CA ASP A 359 13.31 -21.16 26.93
C ASP A 359 11.99 -21.25 27.74
N VAL A 360 11.33 -22.41 27.69
CA VAL A 360 10.06 -22.66 28.39
C VAL A 360 10.18 -22.62 29.91
N GLU A 361 11.38 -22.76 30.47
CA GLU A 361 11.66 -22.65 31.91
C GLU A 361 12.03 -21.21 32.33
N GLY A 362 12.01 -20.26 31.38
CA GLY A 362 12.34 -18.85 31.62
C GLY A 362 13.83 -18.57 31.72
N ARG A 363 14.70 -19.52 31.32
CA ARG A 363 16.14 -19.30 31.29
C ARG A 363 16.52 -18.50 30.04
N LEU A 364 17.42 -17.53 30.22
CA LEU A 364 17.91 -16.71 29.12
C LEU A 364 18.75 -17.56 28.15
N VAL A 365 18.30 -17.63 26.89
CA VAL A 365 18.96 -18.35 25.79
C VAL A 365 19.87 -17.42 24.99
N ASN A 366 19.38 -16.23 24.65
CA ASN A 366 20.17 -15.23 23.92
C ASN A 366 19.74 -13.81 24.28
N VAL A 367 20.64 -12.84 24.06
CA VAL A 367 20.34 -11.42 24.29
C VAL A 367 21.07 -10.54 23.28
N PHE A 368 20.35 -9.56 22.73
CA PHE A 368 20.86 -8.52 21.84
C PHE A 368 20.59 -7.18 22.49
N GLN A 369 21.63 -6.41 22.72
CA GLN A 369 21.55 -5.09 23.33
C GLN A 369 21.80 -4.01 22.29
N THR A 370 21.25 -2.82 22.53
CA THR A 370 21.42 -1.65 21.64
C THR A 370 20.89 -1.91 20.23
N VAL A 371 19.78 -2.64 20.12
CA VAL A 371 19.10 -2.85 18.85
C VAL A 371 18.50 -1.50 18.40
N ARG A 372 18.74 -1.15 17.16
CA ARG A 372 18.12 0.02 16.49
C ARG A 372 17.30 -0.48 15.32
N GLY A 373 16.20 0.17 15.03
CA GLY A 373 15.24 -0.27 14.02
C GLY A 373 14.18 -1.19 14.60
N ASN A 374 13.30 -1.70 13.77
CA ASN A 374 12.08 -2.41 14.14
C ASN A 374 12.12 -3.88 13.69
N THR A 375 13.25 -4.32 13.16
CA THR A 375 13.45 -5.70 12.68
C THR A 375 14.74 -6.27 13.24
N TYR A 376 14.69 -7.54 13.62
CA TYR A 376 15.86 -8.28 14.07
C TYR A 376 15.73 -9.77 13.72
N THR A 377 16.78 -10.37 13.17
CA THR A 377 16.81 -11.79 12.82
C THR A 377 17.64 -12.58 13.84
N TRP A 378 17.06 -13.65 14.36
CA TRP A 378 17.73 -14.62 15.23
C TRP A 378 18.01 -15.90 14.46
N ASP A 379 19.25 -16.31 14.43
CA ASP A 379 19.78 -17.52 13.76
C ASP A 379 19.54 -18.84 14.52
N GLY A 380 18.75 -18.81 15.58
CA GLY A 380 18.47 -20.00 16.40
C GLY A 380 19.65 -20.45 17.27
N THR A 381 20.59 -19.54 17.59
CA THR A 381 21.73 -19.86 18.46
C THR A 381 21.60 -19.28 19.86
N SER A 382 22.27 -19.92 20.83
CA SER A 382 22.40 -19.45 22.22
C SER A 382 23.50 -18.39 22.36
N LEU A 383 23.67 -17.83 23.57
CA LEU A 383 24.77 -16.94 23.93
C LEU A 383 26.15 -17.54 23.62
N ASP A 384 26.30 -18.86 23.72
CA ASP A 384 27.54 -19.58 23.39
C ASP A 384 27.68 -19.89 21.91
N ARG A 385 26.82 -19.32 21.03
CA ARG A 385 26.78 -19.55 19.59
C ARG A 385 26.56 -21.02 19.21
N ARG A 386 25.89 -21.78 20.05
CA ARG A 386 25.47 -23.14 19.75
C ARG A 386 24.02 -23.14 19.31
N GLU A 387 23.72 -23.96 18.31
CA GLU A 387 22.34 -24.13 17.86
C GLU A 387 21.48 -24.64 19.02
N VAL A 388 20.32 -24.01 19.24
CA VAL A 388 19.39 -24.42 20.27
C VAL A 388 18.51 -25.57 19.77
N PRO A 389 18.07 -26.49 20.65
CA PRO A 389 17.19 -27.60 20.27
C PRO A 389 15.88 -27.15 19.64
N ALA A 390 15.24 -28.03 18.88
CA ALA A 390 13.85 -27.83 18.49
C ALA A 390 12.97 -27.71 19.74
N GLY A 391 12.06 -26.74 19.73
CA GLY A 391 11.24 -26.46 20.90
C GLY A 391 10.55 -25.12 20.85
N VAL A 392 9.90 -24.76 21.96
CA VAL A 392 9.23 -23.47 22.15
C VAL A 392 10.16 -22.53 22.92
N TYR A 393 10.27 -21.31 22.42
CA TYR A 393 11.01 -20.22 23.00
C TYR A 393 10.09 -19.00 23.14
N PHE A 394 10.51 -18.02 23.93
CA PHE A 394 9.83 -16.75 24.10
C PHE A 394 10.80 -15.61 23.82
N VAL A 395 10.41 -14.69 22.96
CA VAL A 395 11.14 -13.45 22.76
C VAL A 395 10.50 -12.33 23.58
N ARG A 396 11.33 -11.51 24.17
CA ARG A 396 10.92 -10.27 24.80
C ARG A 396 11.77 -9.12 24.27
N ILE A 397 11.12 -8.11 23.74
CA ILE A 397 11.72 -6.83 23.34
C ILE A 397 11.34 -5.80 24.38
N SER A 398 12.32 -5.06 24.89
CA SER A 398 12.08 -4.07 25.92
C SER A 398 12.90 -2.82 25.69
N GLY A 399 12.23 -1.68 25.77
CA GLY A 399 12.78 -0.34 25.90
C GLY A 399 12.71 0.16 27.35
N PRO A 400 12.98 1.44 27.58
CA PRO A 400 12.95 2.07 28.91
C PRO A 400 11.59 2.00 29.61
N SER A 401 10.48 2.14 28.87
CA SER A 401 9.13 2.21 29.44
C SER A 401 8.18 1.13 28.98
N GLN A 402 8.49 0.42 27.88
CA GLN A 402 7.60 -0.55 27.25
C GLN A 402 8.28 -1.89 27.01
N SER A 403 7.49 -2.96 26.92
CA SER A 403 7.99 -4.26 26.50
C SER A 403 6.92 -5.07 25.79
N LEU A 404 7.36 -5.84 24.77
CA LEU A 404 6.57 -6.77 23.99
C LEU A 404 7.10 -8.19 24.16
N SER A 405 6.24 -9.20 24.05
CA SER A 405 6.68 -10.60 24.08
C SER A 405 5.85 -11.44 23.12
N ASP A 406 6.50 -12.40 22.49
CA ASP A 406 5.86 -13.36 21.60
C ASP A 406 6.51 -14.74 21.71
N LYS A 407 5.86 -15.74 21.12
CA LYS A 407 6.29 -17.13 21.13
C LYS A 407 7.03 -17.48 19.83
N LEU A 408 8.18 -18.12 19.95
CA LEU A 408 8.96 -18.70 18.86
C LEU A 408 8.86 -20.24 18.90
N VAL A 409 8.72 -20.88 17.76
CA VAL A 409 8.73 -22.35 17.66
C VAL A 409 9.83 -22.76 16.68
N LYS A 410 10.87 -23.44 17.18
CA LYS A 410 11.95 -24.01 16.37
C LYS A 410 11.65 -25.48 16.05
N ARG A 411 11.84 -25.85 14.77
CA ARG A 411 11.72 -27.24 14.26
C ARG A 411 13.06 -27.93 14.16
#